data_15141732bec5ce797cf105a2605c8dd0
#
_entry.id   15141732bec5ce797cf105a2605c8dd0
#
_cell.length_a   1.000
_cell.length_b   1.000
_cell.length_c   1.000
_cell.angle_alpha   90.00
_cell.angle_beta   90.00
_cell.angle_gamma   90.00
#
_symmetry.space_group_name_H-M   'P 1'
#
loop_
_entity.id
_entity.type
_entity.pdbx_description
1 polymer ?
#
loop_
_entity_poly.entity_id
_entity_poly.type
_entity_poly.pdbx_seq_one_letter_code
_entity_poly.pdbx_strand_id
1 'polypeptide(L)'
;MKTKTNVIGLHHFEEAVAMRNSRVVYDRKNSSFYTLKRGMVKWNQVLADAAVFHCSGITCAISRDAMESTMDAIKLAVADGLTIACDINYRKNLWGYGLEPHDVLFQMMQYSDIIFGDQNEWEVASGVPHIPFEALDENYEIDKEAYLAYFRKMHHLFPKCKKMVMAVRNQIASSHHTLSGLLYDAVEDQLYTTRIYDIEPIVDPMGVGDAFVAAYIHAHQKWGDKNQYCLDFSLSASAIKNTIPGDQNLVSEEEIINNMTSSGGRIQR
;
A
#
# COMPACT_ATOMS: atom_id res chain seq x y z
N MET A 1 19.04 -13.21 13.64
CA MET A 1 20.13 -13.01 12.65
C MET A 1 21.10 -11.96 13.17
N LYS A 2 22.38 -12.28 13.39
CA LYS A 2 23.39 -11.29 13.79
C LYS A 2 24.01 -10.75 12.50
N THR A 3 23.66 -9.54 12.07
CA THR A 3 24.38 -8.81 11.02
C THR A 3 25.63 -8.16 11.63
N LYS A 4 26.68 -7.97 10.83
CA LYS A 4 27.91 -7.31 11.27
C LYS A 4 27.74 -5.79 11.50
N THR A 5 26.60 -5.24 11.11
CA THR A 5 26.26 -3.83 11.26
C THR A 5 25.08 -3.69 12.20
N ASN A 6 25.19 -2.86 13.22
CA ASN A 6 24.11 -2.55 14.17
C ASN A 6 23.41 -1.23 13.80
N VAL A 7 23.41 -0.85 12.53
CA VAL A 7 22.84 0.41 12.07
C VAL A 7 21.40 0.17 11.59
N ILE A 8 20.50 0.99 12.09
CA ILE A 8 19.10 1.05 11.61
C ILE A 8 19.08 1.99 10.40
N GLY A 9 18.34 1.61 9.36
CA GLY A 9 18.06 2.52 8.25
C GLY A 9 17.09 3.61 8.70
N LEU A 10 17.40 4.86 8.37
CA LEU A 10 16.59 6.01 8.73
C LEU A 10 15.97 6.64 7.48
N HIS A 11 14.90 7.36 7.68
CA HIS A 11 14.42 8.37 6.75
C HIS A 11 14.17 9.67 7.53
N HIS A 12 14.44 10.78 6.88
CA HIS A 12 14.20 12.11 7.41
C HIS A 12 13.06 12.72 6.61
N PHE A 13 11.98 13.08 7.28
CA PHE A 13 10.84 13.74 6.68
C PHE A 13 10.90 15.23 6.98
N GLU A 14 10.92 16.05 5.94
CA GLU A 14 10.77 17.50 6.00
C GLU A 14 9.32 17.83 5.62
N GLU A 15 8.58 18.38 6.59
CA GLU A 15 7.16 18.69 6.41
C GLU A 15 6.94 19.77 5.37
N ALA A 16 5.86 19.62 4.63
CA ALA A 16 5.36 20.65 3.73
C ALA A 16 4.78 21.84 4.52
N VAL A 17 5.10 23.06 4.09
CA VAL A 17 4.53 24.27 4.68
C VAL A 17 4.18 25.25 3.56
N ALA A 18 2.95 25.69 3.51
CA ALA A 18 2.42 26.61 2.49
C ALA A 18 2.70 26.08 1.07
N MET A 19 3.48 26.81 0.27
CA MET A 19 3.85 26.42 -1.10
C MET A 19 5.07 25.48 -1.17
N ARG A 20 5.71 25.16 -0.06
CA ARG A 20 6.89 24.28 -0.03
C ARG A 20 6.46 22.83 0.09
N ASN A 21 6.89 21.99 -0.86
CA ASN A 21 6.62 20.55 -0.85
C ASN A 21 7.34 19.84 0.29
N SER A 22 6.73 18.78 0.79
CA SER A 22 7.42 17.83 1.68
C SER A 22 8.58 17.12 0.97
N ARG A 23 9.58 16.72 1.75
CA ARG A 23 10.74 15.99 1.24
C ARG A 23 11.08 14.83 2.16
N VAL A 24 11.37 13.67 1.55
CA VAL A 24 11.91 12.52 2.27
C VAL A 24 13.34 12.28 1.83
N VAL A 25 14.27 12.17 2.81
CA VAL A 25 15.64 11.78 2.58
C VAL A 25 15.89 10.43 3.25
N TYR A 26 16.31 9.44 2.47
CA TYR A 26 16.60 8.10 2.96
C TYR A 26 18.08 7.95 3.31
N ASP A 27 18.36 7.57 4.56
CA ASP A 27 19.66 7.12 5.03
C ASP A 27 19.59 5.62 5.38
N ARG A 28 19.67 4.78 4.36
CA ARG A 28 19.55 3.32 4.47
C ARG A 28 20.82 2.57 4.10
N LYS A 29 21.83 3.24 3.52
CA LYS A 29 23.11 2.61 3.19
C LYS A 29 23.78 2.05 4.44
N ASN A 30 24.32 0.83 4.32
CA ASN A 30 24.99 0.13 5.41
C ASN A 30 24.10 -0.26 6.59
N SER A 31 22.78 -0.08 6.50
CA SER A 31 21.88 -0.61 7.52
C SER A 31 21.89 -2.14 7.50
N SER A 32 21.47 -2.75 8.61
CA SER A 32 21.36 -4.20 8.73
C SER A 32 20.46 -4.81 7.66
N PHE A 33 19.40 -4.09 7.27
CA PHE A 33 18.48 -4.53 6.22
C PHE A 33 19.09 -4.35 4.82
N TYR A 34 19.83 -3.26 4.58
CA TYR A 34 20.52 -3.03 3.30
C TYR A 34 21.58 -4.11 3.01
N THR A 35 22.18 -4.67 4.06
CA THR A 35 23.21 -5.73 3.96
C THR A 35 22.61 -7.15 3.90
N LEU A 36 21.27 -7.28 3.80
CA LEU A 36 20.61 -8.56 3.61
C LEU A 36 21.19 -9.27 2.38
N LYS A 37 21.48 -10.56 2.53
CA LYS A 37 21.89 -11.43 1.43
C LYS A 37 20.84 -12.50 1.16
N ARG A 38 20.67 -12.85 -0.10
CA ARG A 38 19.85 -14.00 -0.49
C ARG A 38 20.24 -15.25 0.32
N GLY A 39 19.27 -15.97 0.84
CA GLY A 39 19.49 -17.18 1.66
C GLY A 39 19.77 -16.92 3.15
N MET A 40 19.86 -15.67 3.60
CA MET A 40 19.99 -15.36 5.03
C MET A 40 18.70 -15.64 5.81
N VAL A 41 17.53 -15.44 5.18
CA VAL A 41 16.23 -15.76 5.76
C VAL A 41 15.86 -17.20 5.42
N LYS A 42 15.48 -17.98 6.42
CA LYS A 42 15.01 -19.35 6.26
C LYS A 42 13.51 -19.35 6.01
N TRP A 43 13.10 -18.98 4.79
CA TRP A 43 11.71 -18.75 4.43
C TRP A 43 10.78 -19.93 4.76
N ASN A 44 11.24 -21.17 4.57
CA ASN A 44 10.50 -22.37 4.96
C ASN A 44 10.14 -22.46 6.45
N GLN A 45 10.94 -21.84 7.31
CA GLN A 45 10.65 -21.75 8.76
C GLN A 45 9.78 -20.56 9.09
N VAL A 46 10.01 -19.44 8.41
CA VAL A 46 9.27 -18.17 8.63
C VAL A 46 7.82 -18.30 8.16
N LEU A 47 7.58 -19.02 7.08
CA LEU A 47 6.27 -19.14 6.45
C LEU A 47 5.46 -20.36 6.90
N ALA A 48 6.02 -21.24 7.75
CA ALA A 48 5.44 -22.55 8.09
C ALA A 48 3.98 -22.49 8.59
N ASP A 49 3.62 -21.47 9.37
CA ASP A 49 2.29 -21.29 9.95
C ASP A 49 1.58 -20.05 9.41
N ALA A 50 2.04 -19.50 8.29
CA ALA A 50 1.47 -18.29 7.70
C ALA A 50 0.25 -18.61 6.82
N ALA A 51 -0.75 -17.75 6.86
CA ALA A 51 -1.89 -17.78 5.93
C ALA A 51 -1.73 -16.75 4.80
N VAL A 52 -1.06 -15.64 5.08
CA VAL A 52 -0.82 -14.54 4.14
C VAL A 52 0.66 -14.18 4.16
N PHE A 53 1.24 -14.01 2.99
CA PHE A 53 2.55 -13.38 2.84
C PHE A 53 2.36 -12.00 2.22
N HIS A 54 2.67 -10.97 3.01
CA HIS A 54 2.68 -9.59 2.51
C HIS A 54 4.09 -9.19 2.12
N CYS A 55 4.23 -8.59 0.92
CA CYS A 55 5.48 -8.04 0.42
C CYS A 55 5.28 -6.63 -0.15
N SER A 56 6.35 -5.86 -0.15
CA SER A 56 6.34 -4.48 -0.66
C SER A 56 7.46 -4.27 -1.67
N GLY A 57 7.16 -3.54 -2.74
CA GLY A 57 8.12 -3.16 -3.77
C GLY A 57 9.29 -2.33 -3.24
N ILE A 58 9.09 -1.59 -2.14
CA ILE A 58 10.19 -0.84 -1.51
C ILE A 58 11.30 -1.77 -1.03
N THR A 59 10.98 -3.00 -0.59
CA THR A 59 11.97 -4.01 -0.20
C THR A 59 12.84 -4.40 -1.39
N CYS A 60 12.21 -4.63 -2.53
CA CYS A 60 12.91 -4.99 -3.77
C CYS A 60 13.74 -3.85 -4.34
N ALA A 61 13.39 -2.60 -4.04
CA ALA A 61 14.10 -1.41 -4.48
C ALA A 61 15.46 -1.19 -3.79
N ILE A 62 15.71 -1.84 -2.63
CA ILE A 62 16.88 -1.59 -1.79
C ILE A 62 18.17 -2.18 -2.39
N SER A 63 18.12 -3.45 -2.82
CA SER A 63 19.25 -4.17 -3.39
C SER A 63 18.81 -5.41 -4.16
N ARG A 64 19.70 -5.91 -5.03
CA ARG A 64 19.47 -7.16 -5.77
C ARG A 64 19.25 -8.34 -4.82
N ASP A 65 20.04 -8.48 -3.76
CA ASP A 65 19.89 -9.56 -2.78
C ASP A 65 18.54 -9.50 -2.04
N ALA A 66 18.06 -8.28 -1.70
CA ALA A 66 16.77 -8.09 -1.06
C ALA A 66 15.62 -8.47 -2.03
N MET A 67 15.72 -8.07 -3.28
CA MET A 67 14.76 -8.44 -4.34
C MET A 67 14.73 -9.97 -4.53
N GLU A 68 15.88 -10.61 -4.72
CA GLU A 68 15.97 -12.06 -4.92
C GLU A 68 15.45 -12.83 -3.71
N SER A 69 15.73 -12.35 -2.48
CA SER A 69 15.20 -12.94 -1.25
C SER A 69 13.68 -12.83 -1.16
N THR A 70 13.12 -11.68 -1.56
CA THR A 70 11.66 -11.47 -1.61
C THR A 70 11.01 -12.38 -2.64
N MET A 71 11.60 -12.53 -3.83
CA MET A 71 11.10 -13.42 -4.87
C MET A 71 11.17 -14.90 -4.46
N ASP A 72 12.22 -15.30 -3.72
CA ASP A 72 12.29 -16.65 -3.15
C ASP A 72 11.16 -16.89 -2.14
N ALA A 73 10.86 -15.90 -1.28
CA ALA A 73 9.74 -15.97 -0.34
C ALA A 73 8.39 -16.06 -1.05
N ILE A 74 8.15 -15.23 -2.07
CA ILE A 74 6.91 -15.25 -2.87
C ILE A 74 6.70 -16.62 -3.50
N LYS A 75 7.73 -17.16 -4.16
CA LYS A 75 7.63 -18.46 -4.83
C LYS A 75 7.35 -19.60 -3.85
N LEU A 76 7.98 -19.59 -2.68
CA LEU A 76 7.71 -20.57 -1.64
C LEU A 76 6.30 -20.41 -1.09
N ALA A 77 5.88 -19.18 -0.76
CA ALA A 77 4.54 -18.91 -0.25
C ALA A 77 3.44 -19.34 -1.23
N VAL A 78 3.65 -19.12 -2.54
CA VAL A 78 2.75 -19.65 -3.60
C VAL A 78 2.72 -21.18 -3.61
N ALA A 79 3.88 -21.85 -3.49
CA ALA A 79 3.96 -23.30 -3.47
C ALA A 79 3.27 -23.90 -2.23
N ASP A 80 3.32 -23.21 -1.11
CA ASP A 80 2.69 -23.59 0.15
C ASP A 80 1.20 -23.16 0.23
N GLY A 81 0.67 -22.52 -0.82
CA GLY A 81 -0.75 -22.14 -0.92
C GLY A 81 -1.15 -20.90 -0.09
N LEU A 82 -0.19 -20.07 0.31
CA LEU A 82 -0.47 -18.83 1.02
C LEU A 82 -1.11 -17.79 0.09
N THR A 83 -1.94 -16.92 0.64
CA THR A 83 -2.40 -15.71 -0.05
C THR A 83 -1.24 -14.72 -0.16
N ILE A 84 -0.95 -14.24 -1.36
CA ILE A 84 0.09 -13.24 -1.61
C ILE A 84 -0.54 -11.86 -1.71
N ALA A 85 -0.17 -10.97 -0.81
CA ALA A 85 -0.57 -9.57 -0.80
C ALA A 85 0.65 -8.69 -1.16
N CYS A 86 0.58 -7.98 -2.27
CA CYS A 86 1.66 -7.13 -2.78
C CYS A 86 1.27 -5.66 -2.69
N ASP A 87 2.07 -4.85 -2.01
CA ASP A 87 2.03 -3.39 -2.10
C ASP A 87 3.11 -2.95 -3.11
N ILE A 88 2.69 -2.31 -4.20
CA ILE A 88 3.60 -1.84 -5.26
C ILE A 88 4.64 -0.90 -4.69
N ASN A 89 4.22 0.05 -3.86
CA ASN A 89 5.06 0.92 -3.03
C ASN A 89 6.32 1.42 -3.77
N TYR A 90 6.14 1.96 -4.96
CA TYR A 90 7.23 2.46 -5.80
C TYR A 90 7.89 3.70 -5.18
N ARG A 91 9.23 3.69 -5.11
CA ARG A 91 10.03 4.82 -4.62
C ARG A 91 11.17 5.11 -5.58
N LYS A 92 10.97 6.08 -6.46
CA LYS A 92 11.88 6.45 -7.57
C LYS A 92 13.37 6.50 -7.18
N ASN A 93 13.67 6.96 -5.97
CA ASN A 93 15.05 7.23 -5.54
C ASN A 93 15.80 6.01 -4.98
N LEU A 94 15.21 4.80 -4.98
CA LEU A 94 15.81 3.61 -4.37
C LEU A 94 16.43 2.60 -5.35
N TRP A 95 16.04 2.60 -6.60
CA TRP A 95 16.38 1.59 -7.63
C TRP A 95 17.82 1.71 -8.19
N GLY A 96 18.83 1.89 -7.33
CA GLY A 96 20.21 2.19 -7.73
C GLY A 96 21.10 0.99 -8.04
N TYR A 97 20.56 -0.25 -8.19
CA TYR A 97 21.37 -1.47 -8.37
C TYR A 97 21.27 -2.10 -9.76
N GLY A 98 20.73 -1.37 -10.75
CA GLY A 98 20.78 -1.72 -12.18
C GLY A 98 19.69 -2.67 -12.67
N LEU A 99 18.53 -2.69 -12.01
CA LEU A 99 17.29 -3.27 -12.54
C LEU A 99 16.25 -2.19 -12.70
N GLU A 100 15.43 -2.32 -13.74
CA GLU A 100 14.30 -1.43 -13.96
C GLU A 100 13.17 -1.74 -12.99
N PRO A 101 12.56 -0.72 -12.35
CA PRO A 101 11.44 -0.90 -11.43
C PRO A 101 10.30 -1.71 -12.02
N HIS A 102 9.92 -1.41 -13.27
CA HIS A 102 8.87 -2.11 -14.00
C HIS A 102 9.07 -3.63 -13.99
N ASP A 103 10.25 -4.11 -14.38
CA ASP A 103 10.51 -5.55 -14.54
C ASP A 103 10.34 -6.31 -13.24
N VAL A 104 10.79 -5.71 -12.13
CA VAL A 104 10.71 -6.33 -10.80
C VAL A 104 9.28 -6.28 -10.25
N LEU A 105 8.64 -5.11 -10.31
CA LEU A 105 7.28 -4.91 -9.78
C LEU A 105 6.27 -5.73 -10.57
N PHE A 106 6.38 -5.73 -11.90
CA PHE A 106 5.54 -6.56 -12.76
C PHE A 106 5.63 -8.04 -12.38
N GLN A 107 6.87 -8.54 -12.17
CA GLN A 107 7.07 -9.93 -11.76
C GLN A 107 6.45 -10.23 -10.38
N MET A 108 6.55 -9.32 -9.40
CA MET A 108 5.89 -9.49 -8.09
C MET A 108 4.38 -9.58 -8.24
N MET A 109 3.79 -8.69 -9.03
CA MET A 109 2.34 -8.65 -9.26
C MET A 109 1.80 -9.91 -9.93
N GLN A 110 2.58 -10.57 -10.81
CA GLN A 110 2.21 -11.83 -11.45
C GLN A 110 1.95 -12.98 -10.46
N TYR A 111 2.54 -12.93 -9.28
CA TYR A 111 2.36 -13.94 -8.23
C TYR A 111 1.29 -13.57 -7.20
N SER A 112 0.75 -12.36 -7.25
CA SER A 112 -0.07 -11.80 -6.19
C SER A 112 -1.56 -12.12 -6.34
N ASP A 113 -2.22 -12.41 -5.21
CA ASP A 113 -3.67 -12.60 -5.13
C ASP A 113 -4.38 -11.26 -4.82
N ILE A 114 -3.69 -10.37 -4.07
CA ILE A 114 -4.14 -9.03 -3.71
C ILE A 114 -3.04 -8.05 -4.06
N ILE A 115 -3.37 -6.97 -4.78
CA ILE A 115 -2.40 -5.94 -5.16
C ILE A 115 -2.89 -4.58 -4.68
N PHE A 116 -1.99 -3.84 -4.01
CA PHE A 116 -2.20 -2.48 -3.55
C PHE A 116 -1.28 -1.52 -4.30
N GLY A 117 -1.74 -0.30 -4.50
CA GLY A 117 -0.94 0.78 -5.05
C GLY A 117 -1.78 2.01 -5.35
N ASP A 118 -1.12 3.16 -5.49
CA ASP A 118 -1.73 4.35 -6.06
C ASP A 118 -1.69 4.33 -7.59
N GLN A 119 -2.32 5.30 -8.23
CA GLN A 119 -2.42 5.39 -9.69
C GLN A 119 -1.05 5.39 -10.39
N ASN A 120 -0.08 6.17 -9.87
CA ASN A 120 1.25 6.27 -10.45
C ASN A 120 2.05 4.98 -10.27
N GLU A 121 1.87 4.33 -9.12
CA GLU A 121 2.51 3.05 -8.82
C GLU A 121 2.03 1.94 -9.76
N TRP A 122 0.72 1.88 -10.01
CA TRP A 122 0.15 0.96 -10.99
C TRP A 122 0.69 1.21 -12.40
N GLU A 123 0.81 2.48 -12.81
CA GLU A 123 1.39 2.82 -14.12
C GLU A 123 2.84 2.35 -14.24
N VAL A 124 3.69 2.68 -13.25
CA VAL A 124 5.09 2.25 -13.26
C VAL A 124 5.23 0.75 -13.29
N ALA A 125 4.42 0.03 -12.50
CA ALA A 125 4.52 -1.42 -12.39
C ALA A 125 3.93 -2.18 -13.58
N SER A 126 2.86 -1.67 -14.20
CA SER A 126 2.17 -2.34 -15.32
C SER A 126 2.56 -1.84 -16.71
N GLY A 127 3.09 -0.63 -16.81
CA GLY A 127 3.29 0.07 -18.08
C GLY A 127 1.99 0.59 -18.72
N VAL A 128 0.86 0.51 -18.02
CA VAL A 128 -0.44 1.00 -18.49
C VAL A 128 -0.70 2.38 -17.90
N PRO A 129 -0.93 3.40 -18.75
CA PRO A 129 -1.24 4.74 -18.26
C PRO A 129 -2.41 4.73 -17.28
N HIS A 130 -2.25 5.44 -16.17
CA HIS A 130 -3.31 5.62 -15.18
C HIS A 130 -4.45 6.51 -15.72
N ILE A 131 -5.60 6.44 -15.07
CA ILE A 131 -6.71 7.35 -15.34
C ILE A 131 -6.34 8.71 -14.74
N PRO A 132 -6.32 9.79 -15.53
CA PRO A 132 -6.11 11.13 -14.98
C PRO A 132 -7.16 11.43 -13.92
N PHE A 133 -6.70 11.87 -12.76
CA PHE A 133 -7.55 12.30 -11.66
C PHE A 133 -7.01 13.60 -11.09
N GLU A 134 -7.77 14.66 -11.28
CA GLU A 134 -7.51 15.96 -10.70
C GLU A 134 -8.85 16.51 -10.18
N ALA A 135 -8.90 16.89 -8.92
CA ALA A 135 -10.02 17.58 -8.34
C ALA A 135 -9.55 18.92 -7.76
N LEU A 136 -10.31 19.98 -7.97
CA LEU A 136 -9.96 21.32 -7.53
C LEU A 136 -10.37 21.59 -6.06
N ASP A 137 -11.26 20.74 -5.54
CA ASP A 137 -11.80 20.85 -4.19
C ASP A 137 -12.10 19.44 -3.61
N GLU A 138 -12.73 19.41 -2.45
CA GLU A 138 -13.15 18.19 -1.76
C GLU A 138 -14.36 17.48 -2.41
N ASN A 139 -15.04 18.13 -3.34
CA ASN A 139 -16.25 17.61 -3.99
C ASN A 139 -15.92 17.06 -5.37
N TYR A 140 -15.77 15.77 -5.48
CA TYR A 140 -15.54 15.11 -6.75
C TYR A 140 -16.26 13.75 -6.82
N GLU A 141 -16.45 13.28 -8.03
CA GLU A 141 -16.97 11.94 -8.28
C GLU A 141 -15.91 11.07 -8.95
N ILE A 142 -15.84 9.83 -8.51
CA ILE A 142 -15.01 8.82 -9.15
C ILE A 142 -15.71 8.31 -10.41
N ASP A 143 -15.05 8.38 -11.56
CA ASP A 143 -15.53 7.75 -12.79
C ASP A 143 -15.42 6.22 -12.68
N LYS A 144 -16.50 5.62 -12.14
CA LYS A 144 -16.55 4.18 -11.88
C LYS A 144 -16.42 3.34 -13.14
N GLU A 145 -16.93 3.82 -14.27
CA GLU A 145 -16.87 3.08 -15.53
C GLU A 145 -15.45 3.05 -16.07
N ALA A 146 -14.76 4.19 -16.05
CA ALA A 146 -13.37 4.27 -16.46
C ALA A 146 -12.46 3.41 -15.56
N TYR A 147 -12.63 3.46 -14.24
CA TYR A 147 -11.84 2.63 -13.31
C TYR A 147 -12.16 1.15 -13.44
N LEU A 148 -13.40 0.76 -13.66
CA LEU A 148 -13.76 -0.63 -13.92
C LEU A 148 -13.09 -1.16 -15.20
N ALA A 149 -13.11 -0.38 -16.28
CA ALA A 149 -12.43 -0.72 -17.52
C ALA A 149 -10.91 -0.81 -17.33
N TYR A 150 -10.33 0.10 -16.54
CA TYR A 150 -8.91 0.09 -16.19
C TYR A 150 -8.52 -1.18 -15.42
N PHE A 151 -9.26 -1.53 -14.36
CA PHE A 151 -8.95 -2.72 -13.57
C PHE A 151 -9.17 -4.03 -14.33
N ARG A 152 -10.15 -4.10 -15.23
CA ARG A 152 -10.29 -5.24 -16.15
C ARG A 152 -9.06 -5.41 -17.04
N LYS A 153 -8.52 -4.30 -17.56
CA LYS A 153 -7.26 -4.33 -18.31
C LYS A 153 -6.09 -4.80 -17.45
N MET A 154 -6.00 -4.34 -16.20
CA MET A 154 -5.01 -4.83 -15.24
C MET A 154 -5.16 -6.32 -14.97
N HIS A 155 -6.37 -6.82 -14.81
CA HIS A 155 -6.62 -8.24 -14.55
C HIS A 155 -6.19 -9.12 -15.74
N HIS A 156 -6.28 -8.63 -16.98
CA HIS A 156 -5.71 -9.36 -18.14
C HIS A 156 -4.18 -9.50 -18.06
N LEU A 157 -3.48 -8.51 -17.48
CA LEU A 157 -2.03 -8.58 -17.27
C LEU A 157 -1.67 -9.44 -16.05
N PHE A 158 -2.51 -9.42 -15.02
CA PHE A 158 -2.30 -10.12 -13.74
C PHE A 158 -3.44 -11.07 -13.40
N PRO A 159 -3.61 -12.17 -14.17
CA PRO A 159 -4.81 -13.02 -14.08
C PRO A 159 -4.91 -13.81 -12.77
N LYS A 160 -3.84 -13.94 -12.01
CA LYS A 160 -3.87 -14.54 -10.66
C LYS A 160 -4.50 -13.60 -9.62
N CYS A 161 -4.44 -12.29 -9.87
CA CYS A 161 -4.90 -11.30 -8.91
C CYS A 161 -6.43 -11.31 -8.81
N LYS A 162 -6.94 -11.52 -7.59
CA LYS A 162 -8.37 -11.55 -7.29
C LYS A 162 -8.89 -10.21 -6.81
N LYS A 163 -8.05 -9.44 -6.11
CA LYS A 163 -8.42 -8.15 -5.51
C LYS A 163 -7.38 -7.09 -5.87
N MET A 164 -7.83 -6.02 -6.50
CA MET A 164 -7.00 -4.86 -6.80
C MET A 164 -7.50 -3.68 -5.99
N VAL A 165 -6.65 -3.16 -5.11
CA VAL A 165 -7.04 -2.17 -4.09
C VAL A 165 -6.23 -0.90 -4.30
N MET A 166 -6.91 0.24 -4.38
CA MET A 166 -6.29 1.53 -4.66
C MET A 166 -6.82 2.59 -3.70
N ALA A 167 -5.91 3.35 -3.09
CA ALA A 167 -6.27 4.59 -2.43
C ALA A 167 -6.10 5.75 -3.41
N VAL A 168 -7.14 6.56 -3.55
CA VAL A 168 -7.13 7.79 -4.36
C VAL A 168 -7.01 8.97 -3.41
N ARG A 169 -5.90 9.69 -3.53
CA ARG A 169 -5.64 10.90 -2.75
C ARG A 169 -5.72 12.13 -3.64
N ASN A 170 -6.58 13.07 -3.27
CA ASN A 170 -6.63 14.39 -3.87
C ASN A 170 -5.99 15.40 -2.93
N GLN A 171 -4.88 16.00 -3.33
CA GLN A 171 -4.13 16.95 -2.51
C GLN A 171 -4.61 18.37 -2.81
N ILE A 172 -5.35 18.97 -1.86
CA ILE A 172 -5.88 20.33 -1.97
C ILE A 172 -4.82 21.34 -1.49
N ALA A 173 -4.18 21.04 -0.36
CA ALA A 173 -3.08 21.84 0.19
C ALA A 173 -2.05 20.92 0.88
N SER A 174 -0.98 21.48 1.42
CA SER A 174 0.04 20.73 2.15
C SER A 174 -0.49 20.06 3.42
N SER A 175 -1.48 20.68 4.08
CA SER A 175 -2.13 20.17 5.30
C SER A 175 -3.58 19.71 5.07
N HIS A 176 -4.03 19.65 3.82
CA HIS A 176 -5.39 19.32 3.45
C HIS A 176 -5.43 18.38 2.25
N HIS A 177 -6.00 17.21 2.43
CA HIS A 177 -6.31 16.32 1.31
C HIS A 177 -7.58 15.51 1.57
N THR A 178 -8.15 14.98 0.51
CA THR A 178 -9.23 14.02 0.60
C THR A 178 -8.75 12.64 0.21
N LEU A 179 -9.37 11.62 0.80
CA LEU A 179 -9.11 10.21 0.50
C LEU A 179 -10.39 9.50 0.09
N SER A 180 -10.29 8.70 -0.96
CA SER A 180 -11.28 7.70 -1.33
C SER A 180 -10.59 6.38 -1.65
N GLY A 181 -11.34 5.28 -1.62
CA GLY A 181 -10.82 3.94 -1.88
C GLY A 181 -11.56 3.26 -3.03
N LEU A 182 -10.83 2.48 -3.79
CA LEU A 182 -11.33 1.62 -4.86
C LEU A 182 -10.90 0.18 -4.59
N LEU A 183 -11.80 -0.76 -4.79
CA LEU A 183 -11.54 -2.19 -4.78
C LEU A 183 -12.20 -2.82 -6.00
N TYR A 184 -11.42 -3.40 -6.87
CA TYR A 184 -11.92 -4.28 -7.92
C TYR A 184 -11.80 -5.73 -7.48
N ASP A 185 -12.93 -6.42 -7.47
CA ASP A 185 -13.01 -7.87 -7.30
C ASP A 185 -13.09 -8.53 -8.66
N ALA A 186 -12.03 -9.23 -9.04
CA ALA A 186 -11.94 -9.90 -10.33
C ALA A 186 -12.81 -11.16 -10.43
N VAL A 187 -13.22 -11.73 -9.30
CA VAL A 187 -14.10 -12.90 -9.27
C VAL A 187 -15.56 -12.49 -9.54
N GLU A 188 -15.99 -11.36 -8.95
CA GLU A 188 -17.32 -10.80 -9.12
C GLU A 188 -17.43 -9.88 -10.34
N ASP A 189 -16.28 -9.48 -10.92
CA ASP A 189 -16.14 -8.44 -11.94
C ASP A 189 -16.81 -7.12 -11.51
N GLN A 190 -16.60 -6.72 -10.25
CA GLN A 190 -17.25 -5.59 -9.62
C GLN A 190 -16.27 -4.60 -9.01
N LEU A 191 -16.57 -3.30 -9.18
CA LEU A 191 -15.84 -2.20 -8.55
C LEU A 191 -16.61 -1.67 -7.33
N TYR A 192 -15.95 -1.65 -6.19
CA TYR A 192 -16.40 -1.05 -4.93
C TYR A 192 -15.71 0.29 -4.73
N THR A 193 -16.41 1.26 -4.17
CA THR A 193 -15.89 2.60 -3.87
C THR A 193 -16.33 3.03 -2.47
N THR A 194 -15.47 3.79 -1.79
CA THR A 194 -15.82 4.35 -0.47
C THR A 194 -16.48 5.72 -0.60
N ARG A 195 -16.93 6.25 0.53
CA ARG A 195 -17.12 7.69 0.70
C ARG A 195 -15.78 8.42 0.59
N ILE A 196 -15.82 9.74 0.42
CA ILE A 196 -14.66 10.63 0.51
C ILE A 196 -14.48 11.01 1.97
N TYR A 197 -13.24 10.91 2.46
CA TYR A 197 -12.80 11.48 3.73
C TYR A 197 -12.10 12.79 3.45
N ASP A 198 -12.63 13.87 3.98
CA ASP A 198 -12.01 15.19 3.98
C ASP A 198 -11.17 15.35 5.24
N ILE A 199 -9.86 15.61 5.09
CA ILE A 199 -8.89 15.56 6.18
C ILE A 199 -8.11 16.87 6.25
N GLU A 200 -8.48 17.69 7.24
CA GLU A 200 -7.85 18.96 7.56
C GLU A 200 -7.94 19.23 9.09
N PRO A 201 -6.83 19.55 9.77
CA PRO A 201 -5.45 19.48 9.29
C PRO A 201 -4.89 18.07 9.29
N ILE A 202 -3.95 17.80 8.38
CA ILE A 202 -3.11 16.62 8.45
C ILE A 202 -2.07 16.84 9.54
N VAL A 203 -1.98 15.92 10.49
CA VAL A 203 -0.97 15.93 11.55
C VAL A 203 0.33 15.27 11.09
N ASP A 204 0.22 14.09 10.47
CA ASP A 204 1.38 13.37 9.93
C ASP A 204 0.96 12.41 8.80
N PRO A 205 1.47 12.60 7.57
CA PRO A 205 1.13 11.76 6.43
C PRO A 205 1.96 10.46 6.35
N MET A 206 2.92 10.25 7.26
CA MET A 206 3.74 9.04 7.25
C MET A 206 2.95 7.81 7.72
N GLY A 207 3.12 6.68 7.02
CA GLY A 207 2.45 5.42 7.36
C GLY A 207 0.96 5.34 6.97
N VAL A 208 0.40 6.35 6.30
CA VAL A 208 -1.01 6.37 5.86
C VAL A 208 -1.30 5.25 4.86
N GLY A 209 -0.41 5.02 3.90
CA GLY A 209 -0.50 3.90 2.95
C GLY A 209 -0.38 2.55 3.66
N ASP A 210 0.61 2.42 4.56
CA ASP A 210 0.82 1.19 5.32
C ASP A 210 -0.39 0.86 6.21
N ALA A 211 -1.03 1.87 6.81
CA ALA A 211 -2.27 1.73 7.58
C ALA A 211 -3.43 1.21 6.70
N PHE A 212 -3.56 1.74 5.47
CA PHE A 212 -4.56 1.27 4.50
C PHE A 212 -4.37 -0.21 4.17
N VAL A 213 -3.16 -0.59 3.80
CA VAL A 213 -2.82 -1.98 3.41
C VAL A 213 -2.99 -2.94 4.58
N ALA A 214 -2.46 -2.60 5.77
CA ALA A 214 -2.55 -3.45 6.95
C ALA A 214 -4.01 -3.66 7.39
N ALA A 215 -4.82 -2.59 7.39
CA ALA A 215 -6.23 -2.66 7.73
C ALA A 215 -7.02 -3.50 6.72
N TYR A 216 -6.71 -3.40 5.41
CA TYR A 216 -7.35 -4.26 4.42
C TYR A 216 -7.03 -5.74 4.63
N ILE A 217 -5.76 -6.08 4.82
CA ILE A 217 -5.35 -7.47 5.07
C ILE A 217 -6.05 -8.02 6.32
N HIS A 218 -6.07 -7.24 7.41
CA HIS A 218 -6.80 -7.60 8.63
C HIS A 218 -8.29 -7.83 8.37
N ALA A 219 -8.94 -6.88 7.71
CA ALA A 219 -10.36 -6.93 7.41
C ALA A 219 -10.73 -8.13 6.53
N HIS A 220 -9.94 -8.37 5.48
CA HIS A 220 -10.14 -9.49 4.57
C HIS A 220 -9.97 -10.85 5.28
N GLN A 221 -8.97 -10.99 6.16
CA GLN A 221 -8.81 -12.20 6.96
C GLN A 221 -9.97 -12.43 7.94
N LYS A 222 -10.52 -11.35 8.52
CA LYS A 222 -11.55 -11.43 9.55
C LYS A 222 -12.96 -11.57 8.98
N TRP A 223 -13.28 -10.85 7.91
CA TRP A 223 -14.61 -10.73 7.35
C TRP A 223 -14.77 -11.34 5.95
N GLY A 224 -13.68 -11.87 5.38
CA GLY A 224 -13.67 -12.56 4.08
C GLY A 224 -14.06 -11.62 2.95
N ASP A 225 -14.95 -12.08 2.08
CA ASP A 225 -15.37 -11.37 0.87
C ASP A 225 -16.46 -10.31 1.09
N LYS A 226 -16.56 -9.75 2.30
CA LYS A 226 -17.37 -8.54 2.53
C LYS A 226 -16.65 -7.32 1.96
N ASN A 227 -16.50 -7.29 0.64
CA ASN A 227 -15.62 -6.38 -0.09
C ASN A 227 -15.80 -4.91 0.28
N GLN A 228 -17.06 -4.41 0.27
CA GLN A 228 -17.36 -3.03 0.66
C GLN A 228 -16.92 -2.73 2.09
N TYR A 229 -17.22 -3.63 3.02
CA TYR A 229 -16.86 -3.44 4.43
C TYR A 229 -15.35 -3.44 4.65
N CYS A 230 -14.61 -4.36 3.99
CA CYS A 230 -13.16 -4.42 4.07
C CYS A 230 -12.51 -3.14 3.52
N LEU A 231 -13.04 -2.62 2.41
CA LEU A 231 -12.56 -1.38 1.81
C LEU A 231 -12.83 -0.16 2.69
N ASP A 232 -14.06 -0.04 3.22
CA ASP A 232 -14.44 1.06 4.11
C ASP A 232 -13.63 1.07 5.40
N PHE A 233 -13.40 -0.12 6.00
CA PHE A 233 -12.53 -0.29 7.17
C PHE A 233 -11.10 0.15 6.89
N SER A 234 -10.56 -0.27 5.77
CA SER A 234 -9.21 0.06 5.31
C SER A 234 -9.01 1.57 5.14
N LEU A 235 -9.95 2.22 4.45
CA LEU A 235 -9.87 3.65 4.22
C LEU A 235 -10.08 4.46 5.52
N SER A 236 -10.97 4.00 6.40
CA SER A 236 -11.18 4.61 7.72
C SER A 236 -9.89 4.60 8.56
N ALA A 237 -9.19 3.47 8.60
CA ALA A 237 -7.90 3.35 9.28
C ALA A 237 -6.84 4.32 8.72
N SER A 238 -6.79 4.42 7.39
CA SER A 238 -5.92 5.35 6.67
C SER A 238 -6.25 6.81 6.97
N ALA A 239 -7.54 7.17 6.99
CA ALA A 239 -8.00 8.51 7.32
C ALA A 239 -7.60 8.91 8.74
N ILE A 240 -7.84 8.03 9.73
CA ILE A 240 -7.47 8.28 11.13
C ILE A 240 -5.95 8.44 11.27
N LYS A 241 -5.13 7.64 10.55
CA LYS A 241 -3.67 7.72 10.60
C LYS A 241 -3.14 9.12 10.30
N ASN A 242 -3.76 9.87 9.43
CA ASN A 242 -3.37 11.26 9.15
C ASN A 242 -3.45 12.19 10.37
N THR A 243 -4.17 11.79 11.40
CA THR A 243 -4.36 12.57 12.65
C THR A 243 -3.44 12.13 13.78
N ILE A 244 -2.57 11.15 13.56
CA ILE A 244 -1.69 10.54 14.55
C ILE A 244 -0.23 10.84 14.20
N PRO A 245 0.57 11.47 15.11
CA PRO A 245 1.99 11.68 14.88
C PRO A 245 2.78 10.37 14.76
N GLY A 246 3.83 10.37 13.95
CA GLY A 246 4.69 9.20 13.70
C GLY A 246 4.10 8.26 12.62
N ASP A 247 4.84 7.25 12.24
CA ASP A 247 4.49 6.33 11.16
C ASP A 247 3.61 5.15 11.58
N GLN A 248 3.44 4.93 12.91
CA GLN A 248 2.62 3.85 13.44
C GLN A 248 1.16 4.27 13.57
N ASN A 249 0.26 3.37 13.16
CA ASN A 249 -1.17 3.56 13.35
C ASN A 249 -1.59 3.05 14.75
N LEU A 250 -1.66 3.98 15.71
CA LEU A 250 -2.04 3.71 17.11
C LEU A 250 -3.56 3.81 17.30
N VAL A 251 -4.31 3.04 16.53
CA VAL A 251 -5.78 3.05 16.55
C VAL A 251 -6.32 1.64 16.81
N SER A 252 -7.40 1.54 17.56
CA SER A 252 -8.11 0.27 17.79
C SER A 252 -9.08 -0.06 16.66
N GLU A 253 -9.42 -1.33 16.51
CA GLU A 253 -10.46 -1.77 15.58
C GLU A 253 -11.80 -1.06 15.82
N GLU A 254 -12.17 -0.87 17.11
CA GLU A 254 -13.40 -0.20 17.48
C GLU A 254 -13.43 1.26 17.04
N GLU A 255 -12.31 1.99 17.17
CA GLU A 255 -12.21 3.38 16.68
C GLU A 255 -12.36 3.46 15.16
N ILE A 256 -11.77 2.51 14.43
CA ILE A 256 -11.91 2.43 12.97
C ILE A 256 -13.38 2.20 12.59
N ILE A 257 -14.05 1.24 13.22
CA ILE A 257 -15.47 0.92 12.97
C ILE A 257 -16.36 2.12 13.29
N ASN A 258 -16.12 2.78 14.41
CA ASN A 258 -16.88 3.97 14.79
C ASN A 258 -16.70 5.11 13.79
N ASN A 259 -15.49 5.30 13.27
CA ASN A 259 -15.22 6.32 12.25
C ASN A 259 -15.86 5.99 10.89
N MET A 260 -16.02 4.71 10.54
CA MET A 260 -16.74 4.32 9.31
C MET A 260 -18.19 4.81 9.28
N THR A 261 -18.85 4.83 10.45
CA THR A 261 -20.28 5.10 10.58
C THR A 261 -20.59 6.53 11.01
N SER A 262 -19.61 7.25 11.58
CA SER A 262 -19.80 8.61 12.09
C SER A 262 -19.56 9.68 11.03
N SER A 263 -20.36 10.73 11.07
CA SER A 263 -20.20 11.93 10.24
C SER A 263 -19.31 13.01 10.91
N GLY A 264 -18.32 12.61 11.71
CA GLY A 264 -17.30 13.52 12.30
C GLY A 264 -17.40 13.77 13.82
N GLY A 265 -16.26 14.00 14.39
CA GLY A 265 -15.75 14.53 15.65
C GLY A 265 -16.68 14.81 16.84
N ARG A 266 -17.61 13.91 17.17
CA ARG A 266 -18.38 14.04 18.43
C ARG A 266 -17.61 13.38 19.58
N ILE A 267 -17.57 14.08 20.74
CA ILE A 267 -17.04 13.51 21.98
C ILE A 267 -17.87 12.26 22.34
N GLN A 268 -17.24 11.10 22.30
CA GLN A 268 -17.79 9.86 22.86
C GLN A 268 -17.62 9.93 24.38
N ARG A 269 -18.74 9.79 25.11
CA ARG A 269 -18.75 9.78 26.58
C ARG A 269 -19.13 8.39 27.07
#